data_45f7f5c1090c0bcc55411faa87b88401
#
_entry.id   45f7f5c1090c0bcc55411faa87b88401
#
_cell.length_a   1.000
_cell.length_b   1.000
_cell.length_c   1.000
_cell.angle_alpha   90.00
_cell.angle_beta   90.00
_cell.angle_gamma   90.00
#
_symmetry.space_group_name_H-M   'P 1'
#
loop_
_entity.id
_entity.type
_entity.pdbx_description
1 polymer ?
#
loop_
_entity_poly.entity_id
_entity_poly.type
_entity_poly.pdbx_seq_one_letter_code
_entity_poly.pdbx_strand_id
1 'polypeptide(L)'
;KEGAIWLGTYHDGLIYVSPMLGLFFTIDQPWWQSGWAIAGFVFSLVVLAGIITLYLRRRKNVDVKNNDSVKEDVSLLPGDSQQQETAETVNQEPELILQVRALVDQHLEDGEYGVEQLARDLCMERTGLYKKLTALTDTTPVAFIRSIRLRRAAALLQEGKLTVNEIAERTGFSSPSYFTKCFKKEFGVLPSEYR
;
A
#
# COMPACT_ATOMS: atom_id res chain seq x y z
N LYS A 1 54.06 1.44 34.91
CA LYS A 1 52.97 0.58 34.41
C LYS A 1 52.08 0.29 35.61
N GLU A 2 51.09 1.17 35.84
CA GLU A 2 50.11 1.06 36.90
C GLU A 2 48.98 0.16 36.42
N GLY A 3 48.90 -1.03 36.98
CA GLY A 3 47.90 -2.01 36.60
C GLY A 3 46.55 -1.70 37.22
N ALA A 4 45.53 -1.60 36.41
CA ALA A 4 44.15 -1.57 36.85
C ALA A 4 43.76 -2.93 37.45
N ILE A 5 43.19 -2.97 38.64
CA ILE A 5 42.71 -4.19 39.28
C ILE A 5 41.21 -4.31 39.00
N TRP A 6 40.84 -5.39 38.34
CA TRP A 6 39.44 -5.73 38.07
C TRP A 6 38.94 -6.70 39.12
N LEU A 7 37.94 -6.33 39.90
CA LEU A 7 37.25 -7.24 40.83
C LEU A 7 35.88 -7.58 40.23
N GLY A 8 35.73 -8.82 39.81
CA GLY A 8 34.45 -9.33 39.34
C GLY A 8 33.57 -9.79 40.48
N THR A 9 32.34 -9.33 40.57
CA THR A 9 31.30 -9.88 41.45
C THR A 9 30.32 -10.72 40.63
N TYR A 10 29.87 -11.83 41.23
CA TYR A 10 29.13 -12.90 40.54
C TYR A 10 27.68 -12.54 40.14
N HIS A 11 27.15 -11.37 40.54
CA HIS A 11 25.73 -11.02 40.30
C HIS A 11 25.46 -9.65 39.68
N ASP A 12 26.32 -8.63 39.77
CA ASP A 12 25.94 -7.25 39.45
C ASP A 12 26.94 -6.45 38.60
N GLY A 13 27.69 -7.10 37.72
CA GLY A 13 28.60 -6.39 36.80
C GLY A 13 30.03 -6.27 37.25
N LEU A 14 30.87 -5.72 36.38
CA LEU A 14 32.30 -5.50 36.60
C LEU A 14 32.55 -4.22 37.37
N ILE A 15 33.25 -4.29 38.52
CA ILE A 15 33.69 -3.14 39.29
C ILE A 15 35.11 -2.76 38.86
N TYR A 16 35.25 -1.52 38.33
CA TYR A 16 36.56 -0.95 38.02
C TYR A 16 37.04 -0.12 39.22
N VAL A 17 38.20 -0.43 39.76
CA VAL A 17 38.83 0.35 40.81
C VAL A 17 39.98 1.14 40.23
N SER A 18 39.87 2.46 40.20
CA SER A 18 40.97 3.35 39.85
C SER A 18 41.84 3.59 41.09
N PRO A 19 43.13 3.25 41.10
CA PRO A 19 43.98 3.40 42.26
C PRO A 19 44.27 4.87 42.67
N MET A 20 43.94 5.84 41.82
CA MET A 20 44.23 7.27 42.09
C MET A 20 43.10 8.08 42.73
N LEU A 21 41.83 7.64 42.67
CA LEU A 21 40.70 8.48 43.07
C LEU A 21 39.71 7.85 44.04
N GLY A 22 39.87 6.56 44.43
CA GLY A 22 38.92 5.90 45.32
C GLY A 22 37.47 5.86 44.85
N LEU A 23 37.23 6.10 43.55
CA LEU A 23 35.90 6.14 42.95
C LEU A 23 35.56 4.74 42.40
N PHE A 24 34.48 4.20 42.91
CA PHE A 24 33.92 2.94 42.44
C PHE A 24 32.89 3.22 41.34
N PHE A 25 33.14 2.74 40.14
CA PHE A 25 32.15 2.79 39.07
C PHE A 25 31.59 1.37 38.86
N THR A 26 30.31 1.20 39.09
CA THR A 26 29.56 0.01 38.63
C THR A 26 29.15 0.24 37.19
N ILE A 27 29.66 -0.59 36.30
CA ILE A 27 29.17 -0.61 34.90
C ILE A 27 27.93 -1.50 34.91
N ASP A 28 26.77 -0.88 35.00
CA ASP A 28 25.51 -1.61 34.84
C ASP A 28 25.47 -2.27 33.47
N GLN A 29 25.16 -3.56 33.45
CA GLN A 29 24.96 -4.25 32.18
C GLN A 29 23.83 -3.58 31.42
N PRO A 30 24.00 -3.33 30.13
CA PRO A 30 22.96 -2.71 29.34
C PRO A 30 21.67 -3.54 29.39
N TRP A 31 20.53 -2.91 29.67
CA TRP A 31 19.22 -3.52 29.91
C TRP A 31 18.78 -4.51 28.81
N TRP A 32 19.30 -4.35 27.58
CA TRP A 32 19.00 -5.26 26.47
C TRP A 32 19.70 -6.64 26.59
N GLN A 33 20.67 -6.81 27.46
CA GLN A 33 21.31 -8.11 27.76
C GLN A 33 20.58 -8.88 28.88
N SER A 34 19.59 -8.26 29.51
CA SER A 34 18.75 -8.95 30.48
C SER A 34 17.89 -10.01 29.77
N GLY A 35 17.78 -11.20 30.37
CA GLY A 35 16.97 -12.29 29.79
C GLY A 35 15.54 -11.92 29.48
N TRP A 36 14.98 -10.93 30.19
CA TRP A 36 13.64 -10.38 29.95
C TRP A 36 13.56 -9.57 28.65
N ALA A 37 14.58 -8.81 28.29
CA ALA A 37 14.61 -8.05 27.04
C ALA A 37 14.69 -8.99 25.83
N ILE A 38 15.50 -10.05 25.92
CA ILE A 38 15.62 -11.09 24.88
C ILE A 38 14.27 -11.83 24.73
N ALA A 39 13.65 -12.22 25.85
CA ALA A 39 12.33 -12.86 25.83
C ALA A 39 11.25 -11.97 25.18
N GLY A 40 11.24 -10.68 25.51
CA GLY A 40 10.33 -9.69 24.90
C GLY A 40 10.54 -9.54 23.38
N PHE A 41 11.81 -9.55 22.94
CA PHE A 41 12.12 -9.44 21.51
C PHE A 41 11.69 -10.69 20.73
N VAL A 42 11.94 -11.89 21.28
CA VAL A 42 11.49 -13.17 20.69
C VAL A 42 9.96 -13.23 20.64
N PHE A 43 9.27 -12.82 21.70
CA PHE A 43 7.79 -12.76 21.72
C PHE A 43 7.25 -11.80 20.65
N SER A 44 7.87 -10.63 20.49
CA SER A 44 7.49 -9.66 19.44
C SER A 44 7.64 -10.25 18.03
N LEU A 45 8.72 -10.98 17.76
CA LEU A 45 8.94 -11.65 16.47
C LEU A 45 7.90 -12.75 16.21
N VAL A 46 7.52 -13.52 17.22
CA VAL A 46 6.49 -14.56 17.09
C VAL A 46 5.12 -13.95 16.80
N VAL A 47 4.76 -12.86 17.49
CA VAL A 47 3.51 -12.12 17.23
C VAL A 47 3.51 -11.55 15.80
N LEU A 48 4.61 -10.96 15.37
CA LEU A 48 4.75 -10.41 14.01
C LEU A 48 4.60 -11.52 12.94
N ALA A 49 5.26 -12.66 13.14
CA ALA A 49 5.13 -13.83 12.27
C ALA A 49 3.69 -14.36 12.26
N GLY A 50 2.99 -14.37 13.40
CA GLY A 50 1.58 -14.73 13.51
C GLY A 50 0.68 -13.79 12.72
N ILE A 51 0.90 -12.47 12.81
CA ILE A 51 0.14 -11.47 12.04
C ILE A 51 0.39 -11.65 10.54
N ILE A 52 1.64 -11.86 10.12
CA ILE A 52 1.98 -12.09 8.70
C ILE A 52 1.32 -13.38 8.19
N THR A 53 1.35 -14.46 8.96
CA THR A 53 0.70 -15.73 8.55
C THR A 53 -0.82 -15.61 8.50
N LEU A 54 -1.45 -14.87 9.41
CA LEU A 54 -2.88 -14.58 9.36
C LEU A 54 -3.23 -13.70 8.15
N TYR A 55 -2.39 -12.71 7.84
CA TYR A 55 -2.55 -11.85 6.66
C TYR A 55 -2.45 -12.67 5.36
N LEU A 56 -1.44 -13.54 5.24
CA LEU A 56 -1.25 -14.41 4.08
C LEU A 56 -2.34 -15.48 3.96
N ARG A 57 -2.84 -16.03 5.08
CA ARG A 57 -4.00 -16.93 5.10
C ARG A 57 -5.28 -16.24 4.66
N ARG A 58 -5.49 -15.00 5.09
CA ARG A 58 -6.65 -14.20 4.65
C ARG A 58 -6.62 -13.95 3.15
N ARG A 59 -5.43 -13.70 2.59
CA ARG A 59 -5.23 -13.53 1.15
C ARG A 59 -5.55 -14.81 0.37
N LYS A 60 -5.09 -15.98 0.83
CA LYS A 60 -5.39 -17.28 0.21
C LYS A 60 -6.86 -17.70 0.31
N ASN A 61 -7.56 -17.34 1.40
CA ASN A 61 -8.98 -17.70 1.55
C ASN A 61 -9.92 -16.82 0.69
N VAL A 62 -9.46 -15.68 0.17
CA VAL A 62 -10.22 -14.88 -0.79
C VAL A 62 -10.13 -15.53 -2.18
N ASP A 63 -8.97 -16.07 -2.54
CA ASP A 63 -8.76 -16.74 -3.83
C ASP A 63 -9.47 -18.12 -3.92
N VAL A 64 -9.59 -18.86 -2.79
CA VAL A 64 -10.27 -20.16 -2.75
C VAL A 64 -11.80 -20.01 -2.74
N LYS A 65 -12.34 -18.96 -2.11
CA LYS A 65 -13.79 -18.77 -2.03
C LYS A 65 -14.42 -18.28 -3.35
N ASN A 66 -13.61 -17.72 -4.26
CA ASN A 66 -14.07 -17.37 -5.60
C ASN A 66 -14.08 -18.55 -6.59
N ASN A 67 -13.35 -19.64 -6.27
CA ASN A 67 -13.31 -20.83 -7.14
C ASN A 67 -14.37 -21.88 -6.81
N ASP A 68 -14.92 -21.88 -5.59
CA ASP A 68 -15.90 -22.89 -5.16
C ASP A 68 -17.36 -22.49 -5.44
N SER A 69 -17.62 -21.21 -5.78
CA SER A 69 -18.97 -20.71 -6.08
C SER A 69 -19.38 -20.91 -7.56
N VAL A 70 -18.51 -21.46 -8.39
CA VAL A 70 -18.79 -21.68 -9.84
C VAL A 70 -19.01 -23.14 -10.20
N LYS A 71 -18.97 -24.06 -9.23
CA LYS A 71 -19.05 -25.53 -9.54
C LYS A 71 -20.35 -26.23 -9.14
N GLU A 72 -21.37 -25.54 -8.65
CA GLU A 72 -22.55 -26.27 -8.13
C GLU A 72 -23.90 -26.00 -8.82
N ASP A 73 -23.95 -25.36 -9.99
CA ASP A 73 -25.21 -25.19 -10.73
C ASP A 73 -25.09 -25.43 -12.25
N VAL A 74 -24.37 -26.50 -12.68
CA VAL A 74 -24.47 -26.97 -14.07
C VAL A 74 -24.69 -28.48 -14.10
N SER A 75 -25.89 -28.90 -13.71
CA SER A 75 -26.46 -30.17 -14.21
C SER A 75 -27.98 -30.04 -14.28
N LEU A 76 -28.46 -30.05 -15.49
CA LEU A 76 -29.79 -30.28 -15.99
C LEU A 76 -30.31 -29.16 -16.91
N LEU A 77 -29.98 -29.28 -18.21
CA LEU A 77 -30.95 -29.29 -19.32
C LEU A 77 -30.19 -29.45 -20.65
N PRO A 78 -30.66 -30.31 -21.57
CA PRO A 78 -29.99 -30.55 -22.85
C PRO A 78 -30.55 -29.65 -23.94
N GLY A 79 -29.72 -29.23 -24.87
CA GLY A 79 -30.20 -28.71 -26.15
C GLY A 79 -29.42 -27.54 -26.73
N ASP A 80 -28.45 -27.89 -27.56
CA ASP A 80 -28.01 -27.22 -28.80
C ASP A 80 -27.96 -25.67 -28.87
N SER A 81 -26.77 -25.13 -28.90
CA SER A 81 -26.18 -24.33 -29.99
C SER A 81 -24.79 -23.87 -29.60
N GLN A 82 -23.84 -24.61 -29.93
CA GLN A 82 -22.54 -24.47 -30.51
C GLN A 82 -21.97 -23.04 -30.66
N GLN A 83 -20.78 -22.92 -30.03
CA GLN A 83 -19.55 -22.47 -30.67
C GLN A 83 -19.43 -20.97 -30.93
N GLN A 84 -18.60 -20.44 -30.12
CA GLN A 84 -17.48 -19.52 -30.42
C GLN A 84 -17.18 -18.58 -29.26
N GLU A 85 -16.70 -19.12 -28.17
CA GLU A 85 -16.11 -18.32 -27.09
C GLU A 85 -14.91 -19.02 -26.46
N THR A 86 -13.91 -19.31 -27.29
CA THR A 86 -12.61 -19.73 -26.81
C THR A 86 -11.56 -19.17 -27.75
N ALA A 87 -11.07 -17.98 -27.50
CA ALA A 87 -9.74 -17.49 -27.88
C ALA A 87 -9.58 -15.95 -27.84
N GLU A 88 -10.14 -15.22 -26.88
CA GLU A 88 -9.81 -13.79 -26.71
C GLU A 88 -9.68 -13.34 -25.24
N THR A 89 -9.16 -14.21 -24.38
CA THR A 89 -8.92 -13.85 -22.97
C THR A 89 -7.44 -13.57 -22.72
N VAL A 90 -6.86 -12.75 -23.58
CA VAL A 90 -5.52 -12.17 -23.33
C VAL A 90 -5.63 -10.66 -23.49
N ASN A 91 -5.63 -9.94 -22.35
CA ASN A 91 -5.54 -8.46 -22.20
C ASN A 91 -6.81 -7.63 -22.34
N GLN A 92 -7.98 -8.11 -21.99
CA GLN A 92 -9.12 -7.21 -21.77
C GLN A 92 -9.09 -6.75 -20.31
N GLU A 93 -8.78 -5.45 -20.08
CA GLU A 93 -9.05 -4.84 -18.77
C GLU A 93 -10.50 -5.10 -18.40
N PRO A 94 -10.81 -5.50 -17.15
CA PRO A 94 -12.19 -5.71 -16.73
C PRO A 94 -13.04 -4.51 -17.10
N GLU A 95 -14.20 -4.74 -17.69
CA GLU A 95 -15.15 -3.69 -18.17
C GLU A 95 -15.34 -2.57 -17.14
N LEU A 96 -15.40 -2.91 -15.87
CA LEU A 96 -15.51 -1.94 -14.78
C LEU A 96 -14.32 -0.94 -14.75
N ILE A 97 -13.11 -1.38 -15.02
CA ILE A 97 -11.93 -0.51 -15.03
C ILE A 97 -12.00 0.50 -16.16
N LEU A 98 -12.44 0.05 -17.34
CA LEU A 98 -12.63 0.93 -18.51
C LEU A 98 -13.71 1.98 -18.25
N GLN A 99 -14.85 1.58 -17.68
CA GLN A 99 -15.93 2.49 -17.31
C GLN A 99 -15.48 3.52 -16.28
N VAL A 100 -14.75 3.09 -15.22
CA VAL A 100 -14.21 4.01 -14.21
C VAL A 100 -13.24 5.01 -14.84
N ARG A 101 -12.35 4.57 -15.73
CA ARG A 101 -11.42 5.48 -16.43
C ARG A 101 -12.17 6.50 -17.28
N ALA A 102 -13.13 6.05 -18.07
CA ALA A 102 -13.92 6.93 -18.92
C ALA A 102 -14.68 8.01 -18.12
N LEU A 103 -15.32 7.62 -17.01
CA LEU A 103 -16.03 8.55 -16.13
C LEU A 103 -15.08 9.55 -15.43
N VAL A 104 -13.94 9.10 -14.96
CA VAL A 104 -12.96 10.01 -14.35
C VAL A 104 -12.37 10.96 -15.38
N ASP A 105 -12.11 10.51 -16.60
CA ASP A 105 -11.62 11.37 -17.69
C ASP A 105 -12.68 12.38 -18.11
N GLN A 106 -13.98 12.02 -18.11
CA GLN A 106 -15.08 12.93 -18.39
C GLN A 106 -15.22 14.03 -17.34
N HIS A 107 -14.92 13.73 -16.08
CA HIS A 107 -15.00 14.65 -14.94
C HIS A 107 -13.62 15.05 -14.43
N LEU A 108 -12.62 15.12 -15.32
CA LEU A 108 -11.22 15.29 -14.94
C LEU A 108 -10.96 16.58 -14.18
N GLU A 109 -11.55 17.70 -14.64
CA GLU A 109 -11.37 19.05 -14.06
C GLU A 109 -12.16 19.25 -12.75
N ASP A 110 -13.17 18.40 -12.50
CA ASP A 110 -13.96 18.48 -11.28
C ASP A 110 -13.22 17.84 -10.09
N GLY A 111 -12.64 18.68 -9.24
CA GLY A 111 -11.93 18.23 -8.03
C GLY A 111 -12.83 17.54 -7.01
N GLU A 112 -14.12 17.78 -7.03
CA GLU A 112 -15.11 17.18 -6.13
C GLU A 112 -15.62 15.83 -6.63
N TYR A 113 -15.37 15.49 -7.92
CA TYR A 113 -15.73 14.18 -8.45
C TYR A 113 -14.93 13.07 -7.78
N GLY A 114 -15.54 12.41 -6.82
CA GLY A 114 -14.94 11.38 -5.98
C GLY A 114 -15.66 10.05 -6.07
N VAL A 115 -15.34 9.15 -5.12
CA VAL A 115 -15.88 7.78 -5.09
C VAL A 115 -17.41 7.74 -5.00
N GLU A 116 -18.04 8.73 -4.38
CA GLU A 116 -19.50 8.79 -4.22
C GLU A 116 -20.21 9.11 -5.52
N GLN A 117 -19.68 10.09 -6.28
CA GLN A 117 -20.20 10.44 -7.59
C GLN A 117 -19.98 9.28 -8.57
N LEU A 118 -18.77 8.74 -8.59
CA LEU A 118 -18.43 7.58 -9.41
C LEU A 118 -19.34 6.36 -9.13
N ALA A 119 -19.66 6.09 -7.87
CA ALA A 119 -20.56 4.99 -7.51
C ALA A 119 -21.99 5.23 -8.02
N ARG A 120 -22.47 6.48 -7.95
CA ARG A 120 -23.79 6.86 -8.51
C ARG A 120 -23.84 6.68 -10.02
N ASP A 121 -22.82 7.14 -10.73
CA ASP A 121 -22.76 7.07 -12.19
C ASP A 121 -22.66 5.63 -12.69
N LEU A 122 -22.03 4.76 -11.92
CA LEU A 122 -21.96 3.31 -12.18
C LEU A 122 -23.21 2.54 -11.68
N CYS A 123 -24.23 3.24 -11.15
CA CYS A 123 -25.39 2.61 -10.53
C CYS A 123 -25.04 1.55 -9.48
N MET A 124 -23.96 1.80 -8.73
CA MET A 124 -23.45 0.89 -7.71
C MET A 124 -23.52 1.49 -6.32
N GLU A 125 -23.69 0.63 -5.30
CA GLU A 125 -23.47 1.05 -3.94
C GLU A 125 -21.97 1.35 -3.71
N ARG A 126 -21.66 2.43 -2.95
CA ARG A 126 -20.28 2.82 -2.62
C ARG A 126 -19.43 1.67 -2.06
N THR A 127 -20.02 0.88 -1.15
CA THR A 127 -19.35 -0.27 -0.54
C THR A 127 -19.05 -1.37 -1.56
N GLY A 128 -19.98 -1.61 -2.49
CA GLY A 128 -19.81 -2.55 -3.60
C GLY A 128 -18.71 -2.12 -4.57
N LEU A 129 -18.72 -0.86 -4.98
CA LEU A 129 -17.67 -0.28 -5.81
C LEU A 129 -16.29 -0.39 -5.15
N TYR A 130 -16.21 -0.05 -3.84
CA TYR A 130 -14.98 -0.14 -3.10
C TYR A 130 -14.38 -1.55 -3.11
N LYS A 131 -15.21 -2.56 -2.80
CA LYS A 131 -14.78 -3.97 -2.79
C LYS A 131 -14.32 -4.44 -4.16
N LYS A 132 -15.10 -4.15 -5.23
CA LYS A 132 -14.78 -4.56 -6.60
C LYS A 132 -13.50 -3.90 -7.13
N LEU A 133 -13.38 -2.57 -6.98
CA LEU A 133 -12.17 -1.86 -7.44
C LEU A 133 -10.92 -2.30 -6.68
N THR A 134 -11.00 -2.46 -5.35
CA THR A 134 -9.86 -2.92 -4.57
C THR A 134 -9.44 -4.34 -4.96
N ALA A 135 -10.40 -5.22 -5.26
CA ALA A 135 -10.10 -6.57 -5.72
C ALA A 135 -9.44 -6.62 -7.10
N LEU A 136 -9.82 -5.69 -8.00
CA LEU A 136 -9.30 -5.64 -9.38
C LEU A 136 -7.98 -4.89 -9.51
N THR A 137 -7.74 -3.89 -8.66
CA THR A 137 -6.60 -2.97 -8.80
C THR A 137 -5.58 -3.05 -7.68
N ASP A 138 -5.84 -3.83 -6.63
CA ASP A 138 -5.07 -3.90 -5.38
C ASP A 138 -4.88 -2.52 -4.70
N THR A 139 -5.67 -1.51 -5.10
CA THR A 139 -5.60 -0.15 -4.56
C THR A 139 -6.96 0.35 -4.11
N THR A 140 -6.99 1.39 -3.28
CA THR A 140 -8.26 2.01 -2.89
C THR A 140 -8.86 2.80 -4.06
N PRO A 141 -10.20 2.91 -4.19
CA PRO A 141 -10.83 3.68 -5.24
C PRO A 141 -10.35 5.13 -5.31
N VAL A 142 -10.11 5.77 -4.16
CA VAL A 142 -9.54 7.12 -4.09
C VAL A 142 -8.14 7.18 -4.71
N ALA A 143 -7.29 6.19 -4.40
CA ALA A 143 -5.95 6.11 -4.96
C ALA A 143 -5.99 5.82 -6.46
N PHE A 144 -6.94 4.99 -6.91
CA PHE A 144 -7.13 4.67 -8.32
C PHE A 144 -7.58 5.89 -9.14
N ILE A 145 -8.60 6.65 -8.69
CA ILE A 145 -9.02 7.91 -9.31
C ILE A 145 -7.83 8.87 -9.40
N ARG A 146 -7.08 9.03 -8.30
CA ARG A 146 -5.91 9.90 -8.28
C ARG A 146 -4.84 9.46 -9.27
N SER A 147 -4.57 8.16 -9.43
CA SER A 147 -3.59 7.67 -10.40
C SER A 147 -4.00 7.96 -11.84
N ILE A 148 -5.30 7.89 -12.18
CA ILE A 148 -5.81 8.28 -13.49
C ILE A 148 -5.54 9.78 -13.74
N ARG A 149 -5.90 10.65 -12.80
CA ARG A 149 -5.65 12.09 -12.89
C ARG A 149 -4.16 12.42 -13.05
N LEU A 150 -3.29 11.75 -12.31
CA LEU A 150 -1.83 11.94 -12.40
C LEU A 150 -1.27 11.48 -13.76
N ARG A 151 -1.76 10.38 -14.32
CA ARG A 151 -1.36 9.94 -15.67
C ARG A 151 -1.79 10.94 -16.74
N ARG A 152 -2.98 11.52 -16.60
CA ARG A 152 -3.45 12.58 -17.51
C ARG A 152 -2.59 13.84 -17.38
N ALA A 153 -2.23 14.22 -16.13
CA ALA A 153 -1.31 15.32 -15.88
C ALA A 153 0.06 15.09 -16.51
N ALA A 154 0.59 13.87 -16.45
CA ALA A 154 1.86 13.50 -17.07
C ALA A 154 1.83 13.70 -18.61
N ALA A 155 0.73 13.33 -19.26
CA ALA A 155 0.54 13.59 -20.70
C ALA A 155 0.52 15.10 -21.01
N LEU A 156 -0.21 15.89 -20.22
CA LEU A 156 -0.25 17.36 -20.39
C LEU A 156 1.10 18.04 -20.15
N LEU A 157 1.91 17.52 -19.21
CA LEU A 157 3.28 17.99 -18.97
C LEU A 157 4.17 17.74 -20.19
N GLN A 158 4.06 16.59 -20.83
CA GLN A 158 4.82 16.24 -22.04
C GLN A 158 4.43 17.11 -23.25
N GLU A 159 3.18 17.57 -23.34
CA GLU A 159 2.76 18.53 -24.37
C GLU A 159 3.43 19.91 -24.21
N GLY A 160 3.85 20.26 -23.01
CA GLY A 160 4.62 21.48 -22.71
C GLY A 160 3.89 22.79 -22.90
N LYS A 161 2.56 22.77 -23.12
CA LYS A 161 1.72 23.96 -23.41
C LYS A 161 1.23 24.69 -22.17
N LEU A 162 1.17 24.01 -21.03
CA LEU A 162 0.56 24.49 -19.81
C LEU A 162 1.58 24.58 -18.68
N THR A 163 1.34 25.44 -17.73
CA THR A 163 2.09 25.52 -16.49
C THR A 163 1.70 24.39 -15.54
N VAL A 164 2.59 24.06 -14.59
CA VAL A 164 2.31 23.03 -13.57
C VAL A 164 1.03 23.34 -12.77
N ASN A 165 0.77 24.63 -12.50
CA ASN A 165 -0.43 25.03 -11.75
C ASN A 165 -1.71 24.84 -12.59
N GLU A 166 -1.71 25.20 -13.86
CA GLU A 166 -2.83 24.99 -14.79
C GLU A 166 -3.10 23.50 -14.97
N ILE A 167 -2.05 22.67 -15.04
CA ILE A 167 -2.20 21.22 -15.15
C ILE A 167 -2.82 20.64 -13.87
N ALA A 168 -2.38 21.09 -12.69
CA ALA A 168 -2.98 20.67 -11.43
C ALA A 168 -4.49 20.97 -11.40
N GLU A 169 -4.88 22.18 -11.78
CA GLU A 169 -6.28 22.60 -11.84
C GLU A 169 -7.09 21.79 -12.86
N ARG A 170 -6.60 21.65 -14.09
CA ARG A 170 -7.25 20.88 -15.17
C ARG A 170 -7.35 19.38 -14.88
N THR A 171 -6.58 18.89 -13.96
CA THR A 171 -6.63 17.49 -13.53
C THR A 171 -7.31 17.30 -12.17
N GLY A 172 -8.08 18.30 -11.73
CA GLY A 172 -8.95 18.23 -10.56
C GLY A 172 -8.20 18.20 -9.22
N PHE A 173 -6.99 18.81 -9.16
CA PHE A 173 -6.29 19.03 -7.90
C PHE A 173 -6.54 20.45 -7.41
N SER A 174 -7.23 20.59 -6.27
CA SER A 174 -7.50 21.87 -5.63
C SER A 174 -6.25 22.58 -5.08
N SER A 175 -5.14 21.86 -4.90
CA SER A 175 -3.89 22.41 -4.36
C SER A 175 -2.68 21.96 -5.21
N PRO A 176 -1.96 22.92 -5.84
CA PRO A 176 -0.73 22.62 -6.59
C PRO A 176 0.36 21.96 -5.74
N SER A 177 0.42 22.32 -4.46
CA SER A 177 1.37 21.71 -3.51
C SER A 177 1.04 20.23 -3.25
N TYR A 178 -0.24 19.89 -3.13
CA TYR A 178 -0.68 18.51 -2.99
C TYR A 178 -0.46 17.72 -4.28
N PHE A 179 -0.78 18.31 -5.43
CA PHE A 179 -0.48 17.75 -6.75
C PHE A 179 1.00 17.37 -6.88
N THR A 180 1.91 18.31 -6.61
CA THR A 180 3.36 18.08 -6.70
C THR A 180 3.82 16.92 -5.81
N LYS A 181 3.30 16.82 -4.59
CA LYS A 181 3.60 15.70 -3.68
C LYS A 181 3.11 14.35 -4.22
N CYS A 182 1.88 14.33 -4.73
CA CYS A 182 1.29 13.12 -5.32
C CYS A 182 2.03 12.70 -6.58
N PHE A 183 2.35 13.65 -7.46
CA PHE A 183 3.07 13.40 -8.70
C PHE A 183 4.47 12.83 -8.44
N LYS A 184 5.25 13.47 -7.54
CA LYS A 184 6.56 12.95 -7.14
C LYS A 184 6.48 11.55 -6.54
N LYS A 185 5.43 11.26 -5.76
CA LYS A 185 5.24 9.92 -5.19
C LYS A 185 4.95 8.87 -6.27
N GLU A 186 4.20 9.22 -7.31
CA GLU A 186 3.79 8.30 -8.38
C GLU A 186 4.91 8.07 -9.40
N PHE A 187 5.58 9.13 -9.83
CA PHE A 187 6.57 9.09 -10.93
C PHE A 187 8.02 9.22 -10.49
N GLY A 188 8.29 9.48 -9.21
CA GLY A 188 9.63 9.59 -8.65
C GLY A 188 10.32 10.94 -8.88
N VAL A 189 9.78 11.79 -9.77
CA VAL A 189 10.34 13.10 -10.17
C VAL A 189 9.33 14.22 -9.96
N LEU A 190 9.80 15.46 -9.92
CA LEU A 190 8.91 16.62 -9.82
C LEU A 190 8.20 16.88 -11.16
N PRO A 191 6.97 17.46 -11.15
CA PRO A 191 6.27 17.82 -12.39
C PRO A 191 7.07 18.76 -13.29
N SER A 192 7.86 19.66 -12.71
CA SER A 192 8.73 20.59 -13.45
C SER A 192 9.89 19.88 -14.17
N GLU A 193 10.28 18.71 -13.71
CA GLU A 193 11.39 17.90 -14.26
C GLU A 193 10.90 16.85 -15.27
N TYR A 194 9.59 16.64 -15.35
CA TYR A 194 8.96 15.58 -16.17
C TYR A 194 8.73 16.00 -17.63
N ARG A 195 9.06 17.21 -18.02
CA ARG A 195 8.88 17.77 -19.38
C ARG A 195 9.77 17.14 -20.42
#